data_69ab2623835d9fdfc027a6721cfb6a9d
#
_entry.id   69ab2623835d9fdfc027a6721cfb6a9d
#
_cell.length_a   1.000
_cell.length_b   1.000
_cell.length_c   1.000
_cell.angle_alpha   90.00
_cell.angle_beta   90.00
_cell.angle_gamma   90.00
#
_symmetry.space_group_name_H-M   'P 1'
#
loop_
_entity.id
_entity.type
_entity.pdbx_description
1 polymer ?
#
loop_
_entity_poly.entity_id
_entity_poly.type
_entity_poly.pdbx_seq_one_letter_code
_entity_poly.pdbx_strand_id
1 'polypeptide(L)'
;MSDRAVTGTVEFRWDDGDHMLVNLEPDDAGDPHTFELSGDVRARAAGVISEGERVEVRFRPVEYEVIDPDSGPSESVRAEVLEVRVLRP
;
A
#
# COMPACT_ATOMS: atom_id res chain seq x y z
N MET A 1 5.19 11.36 -13.13
CA MET A 1 5.78 10.19 -12.48
C MET A 1 5.04 8.94 -12.88
N SER A 2 5.78 7.86 -13.04
CA SER A 2 5.18 6.58 -13.43
C SER A 2 4.55 5.89 -12.23
N ASP A 3 3.43 5.22 -12.46
CA ASP A 3 2.89 4.31 -11.47
C ASP A 3 3.83 3.12 -11.31
N ARG A 4 3.85 2.55 -10.11
CA ARG A 4 4.63 1.36 -9.79
C ARG A 4 3.69 0.24 -9.36
N ALA A 5 4.18 -0.99 -9.50
CA ALA A 5 3.41 -2.15 -9.07
C ALA A 5 4.30 -3.10 -8.27
N VAL A 6 3.73 -3.65 -7.22
CA VAL A 6 4.38 -4.65 -6.37
C VAL A 6 3.48 -5.88 -6.32
N THR A 7 4.08 -7.04 -6.52
CA THR A 7 3.39 -8.32 -6.40
C THR A 7 3.88 -9.04 -5.15
N GLY A 8 2.98 -9.61 -4.39
CA GLY A 8 3.34 -10.33 -3.19
C GLY A 8 2.16 -11.08 -2.59
N THR A 9 2.41 -11.67 -1.43
CA THR A 9 1.40 -12.41 -0.68
C THR A 9 0.99 -11.59 0.54
N VAL A 10 -0.32 -11.50 0.80
CA VAL A 10 -0.84 -10.77 1.94
C VAL A 10 -0.51 -11.53 3.22
N GLU A 11 0.34 -10.93 4.06
CA GLU A 11 0.69 -11.49 5.36
C GLU A 11 -0.27 -11.03 6.46
N PHE A 12 -0.72 -9.78 6.38
CA PHE A 12 -1.54 -9.18 7.41
C PHE A 12 -2.46 -8.15 6.79
N ARG A 13 -3.68 -8.09 7.31
CA ARG A 13 -4.67 -7.09 6.91
C ARG A 13 -5.39 -6.58 8.15
N TRP A 14 -5.52 -5.26 8.26
CA TRP A 14 -6.29 -4.61 9.31
C TRP A 14 -7.18 -3.54 8.67
N ASP A 15 -8.45 -3.48 9.07
CA ASP A 15 -9.42 -2.57 8.49
C ASP A 15 -10.32 -2.02 9.59
N ASP A 16 -10.39 -0.69 9.72
CA ASP A 16 -11.22 -0.03 10.72
C ASP A 16 -12.53 0.53 10.14
N GLY A 17 -12.81 0.28 8.87
CA GLY A 17 -13.97 0.81 8.17
C GLY A 17 -13.68 2.04 7.32
N ASP A 18 -12.65 2.81 7.66
CA ASP A 18 -12.24 3.99 6.90
C ASP A 18 -10.88 3.80 6.24
N HIS A 19 -10.00 3.07 6.91
CA HIS A 19 -8.64 2.79 6.43
C HIS A 19 -8.36 1.31 6.53
N MET A 20 -7.58 0.81 5.58
CA MET A 20 -7.10 -0.56 5.60
C MET A 20 -5.58 -0.55 5.53
N LEU A 21 -4.95 -1.31 6.42
CA LEU A 21 -3.52 -1.56 6.37
C LEU A 21 -3.30 -2.94 5.81
N VAL A 22 -2.47 -3.03 4.78
CA VAL A 22 -2.12 -4.31 4.15
C VAL A 22 -0.62 -4.46 4.21
N ASN A 23 -0.19 -5.58 4.77
CA ASN A 23 1.22 -5.92 4.84
C ASN A 23 1.46 -7.12 3.92
N LEU A 24 2.39 -6.96 2.99
CA LEU A 24 2.73 -8.00 2.02
C LEU A 24 4.10 -8.60 2.33
N GLU A 25 4.25 -9.85 1.91
CA GLU A 25 5.56 -10.40 1.62
C GLU A 25 5.79 -10.22 0.12
N PRO A 26 6.58 -9.21 -0.30
CA PRO A 26 6.75 -8.96 -1.72
C PRO A 26 7.63 -10.02 -2.36
N ASP A 27 7.40 -10.27 -3.65
CA ASP A 27 8.22 -11.23 -4.40
C ASP A 27 9.65 -10.74 -4.54
N ASP A 28 9.85 -9.43 -4.57
CA ASP A 28 11.16 -8.79 -4.62
C ASP A 28 11.42 -8.11 -3.27
N ALA A 29 12.47 -8.53 -2.58
CA ALA A 29 12.79 -8.06 -1.24
C ALA A 29 13.07 -6.55 -1.16
N GLY A 30 13.37 -5.90 -2.28
CA GLY A 30 13.59 -4.46 -2.32
C GLY A 30 12.32 -3.63 -2.42
N ASP A 31 11.18 -4.27 -2.62
CA ASP A 31 9.92 -3.56 -2.82
C ASP A 31 9.26 -3.17 -1.50
N PRO A 32 8.44 -2.11 -1.51
CA PRO A 32 7.62 -1.77 -0.35
C PRO A 32 6.70 -2.92 0.04
N HIS A 33 6.48 -3.08 1.34
CA HIS A 33 5.68 -4.19 1.86
C HIS A 33 4.48 -3.75 2.70
N THR A 34 4.36 -2.47 3.04
CA THR A 34 3.23 -1.97 3.83
C THR A 34 2.50 -0.89 3.05
N PHE A 35 1.19 -1.05 2.91
CA PHE A 35 0.34 -0.12 2.16
C PHE A 35 -0.87 0.26 2.99
N GLU A 36 -1.24 1.54 2.90
CA GLU A 36 -2.47 2.05 3.50
C GLU A 36 -3.46 2.37 2.40
N LEU A 37 -4.66 1.84 2.53
CA LEU A 37 -5.76 2.05 1.58
C LEU A 37 -6.85 2.86 2.25
N SER A 38 -7.45 3.77 1.50
CA SER A 38 -8.57 4.60 1.97
C SER A 38 -9.52 4.89 0.83
N GLY A 39 -10.69 5.45 1.14
CA GLY A 39 -11.65 5.86 0.14
C GLY A 39 -12.14 4.72 -0.74
N ASP A 40 -12.27 4.99 -2.03
CA ASP A 40 -12.79 4.03 -3.00
C ASP A 40 -11.88 2.81 -3.18
N VAL A 41 -10.58 3.00 -3.08
CA VAL A 41 -9.62 1.90 -3.19
C VAL A 41 -9.84 0.93 -2.04
N ARG A 42 -9.97 1.43 -0.82
CA ARG A 42 -10.28 0.60 0.35
C ARG A 42 -11.60 -0.11 0.17
N ALA A 43 -12.64 0.60 -0.26
CA ALA A 43 -13.97 0.02 -0.42
C ALA A 43 -13.98 -1.14 -1.41
N ARG A 44 -13.22 -1.01 -2.50
CA ARG A 44 -13.12 -2.08 -3.50
C ARG A 44 -12.29 -3.26 -3.00
N ALA A 45 -11.26 -2.99 -2.23
CA ALA A 45 -10.35 -4.01 -1.74
C ALA A 45 -10.93 -4.81 -0.57
N ALA A 46 -11.75 -4.18 0.26
CA ALA A 46 -12.22 -4.76 1.52
C ALA A 46 -12.91 -6.12 1.36
N GLY A 47 -13.61 -6.32 0.25
CA GLY A 47 -14.33 -7.56 -0.01
C GLY A 47 -13.54 -8.65 -0.73
N VAL A 48 -12.32 -8.33 -1.17
CA VAL A 48 -11.59 -9.25 -2.05
C VAL A 48 -10.20 -9.64 -1.55
N ILE A 49 -9.62 -8.86 -0.64
CA ILE A 49 -8.28 -9.11 -0.11
C ILE A 49 -8.38 -9.95 1.16
N SER A 50 -7.66 -11.06 1.21
CA SER A 50 -7.58 -11.91 2.40
C SER A 50 -6.13 -12.31 2.64
N GLU A 51 -5.79 -12.59 3.90
CA GLU A 51 -4.47 -13.09 4.25
C GLU A 51 -4.19 -14.39 3.50
N GLY A 52 -2.98 -14.52 3.00
CA GLY A 52 -2.55 -15.66 2.21
C GLY A 52 -2.77 -15.53 0.71
N GLU A 53 -3.51 -14.53 0.27
CA GLU A 53 -3.74 -14.34 -1.17
C GLU A 53 -2.59 -13.60 -1.84
N ARG A 54 -2.36 -13.94 -3.11
CA ARG A 54 -1.40 -13.20 -3.93
C ARG A 54 -2.10 -12.01 -4.56
N VAL A 55 -1.46 -10.86 -4.47
CA VAL A 55 -2.02 -9.60 -4.97
C VAL A 55 -0.96 -8.81 -5.73
N GLU A 56 -1.46 -7.94 -6.59
CA GLU A 56 -0.65 -6.87 -7.18
C GLU A 56 -1.19 -5.55 -6.66
N VAL A 57 -0.30 -4.76 -6.07
CA VAL A 57 -0.63 -3.42 -5.60
C VAL A 57 -0.01 -2.41 -6.55
N ARG A 58 -0.85 -1.62 -7.19
CA ARG A 58 -0.39 -0.52 -8.03
C ARG A 58 -0.50 0.77 -7.24
N PHE A 59 0.58 1.53 -7.22
CA PHE A 59 0.67 2.73 -6.42
C PHE A 59 1.49 3.80 -7.12
N ARG A 60 1.34 5.02 -6.62
CA ARG A 60 2.11 6.18 -7.07
C ARG A 60 2.91 6.70 -5.89
N PRO A 61 4.23 6.87 -6.03
CA PRO A 61 5.01 7.55 -5.00
C PRO A 61 4.60 9.03 -4.93
N VAL A 62 4.32 9.51 -3.73
CA VAL A 62 3.94 10.91 -3.50
C VAL A 62 4.89 11.50 -2.48
N GLU A 63 5.56 12.59 -2.85
CA GLU A 63 6.43 13.31 -1.95
C GLU A 63 5.60 14.25 -1.08
N TYR A 64 5.97 14.35 0.18
CA TYR A 64 5.35 15.31 1.08
C TYR A 64 6.39 15.85 2.05
N GLU A 65 6.12 17.06 2.54
CA GLU A 65 7.01 17.73 3.47
C GLU A 65 6.60 17.44 4.90
N VAL A 66 7.57 17.05 5.70
CA VAL A 66 7.40 16.85 7.15
C VAL A 66 8.20 17.93 7.86
N ILE A 67 7.57 18.66 8.77
CA ILE A 67 8.24 19.67 9.58
C ILE A 67 8.45 19.08 10.97
N ASP A 68 9.72 18.92 11.32
CA ASP A 68 10.13 18.47 12.65
C ASP A 68 10.61 19.70 13.44
N PRO A 69 10.06 19.95 14.63
CA PRO A 69 10.47 21.12 15.43
C PRO A 69 11.97 21.14 15.76
N ASP A 70 12.61 19.98 15.86
CA ASP A 70 14.02 19.89 16.24
C ASP A 70 14.96 19.92 15.05
N SER A 71 14.61 19.31 13.93
CA SER A 71 15.49 19.18 12.78
C SER A 71 15.04 19.97 11.55
N GLY A 72 13.87 20.63 11.62
CA GLY A 72 13.36 21.45 10.52
C GLY A 72 12.66 20.64 9.44
N PRO A 73 12.45 21.24 8.26
CA PRO A 73 11.73 20.57 7.19
C PRO A 73 12.54 19.44 6.58
N SER A 74 11.86 18.36 6.26
CA SER A 74 12.42 17.22 5.53
C SER A 74 11.40 16.70 4.54
N GLU A 75 11.87 16.04 3.48
CA GLU A 75 11.00 15.42 2.51
C GLU A 75 10.86 13.94 2.81
N SER A 76 9.65 13.44 2.63
CA SER A 76 9.36 12.02 2.79
C SER A 76 8.52 11.54 1.61
N VAL A 77 8.46 10.24 1.39
CA VAL A 77 7.72 9.65 0.28
C VAL A 77 6.74 8.63 0.85
N ARG A 78 5.50 8.68 0.38
CA ARG A 78 4.50 7.67 0.71
C ARG A 78 3.95 7.05 -0.56
N ALA A 79 3.41 5.85 -0.44
CA ALA A 79 2.74 5.17 -1.54
C ALA A 79 1.26 5.53 -1.53
N GLU A 80 0.79 6.18 -2.59
CA GLU A 80 -0.63 6.37 -2.82
C GLU A 80 -1.15 5.18 -3.61
N VAL A 81 -1.90 4.30 -2.95
CA VAL A 81 -2.40 3.10 -3.60
C VAL A 81 -3.53 3.46 -4.57
N LEU A 82 -3.40 3.00 -5.79
CA LEU A 82 -4.36 3.26 -6.88
C LEU A 82 -5.30 2.08 -7.08
N GLU A 83 -4.77 0.86 -6.96
CA GLU A 83 -5.54 -0.35 -7.20
C GLU A 83 -4.86 -1.54 -6.52
N VAL A 84 -5.66 -2.46 -6.00
CA VAL A 84 -5.18 -3.75 -5.54
C VAL A 84 -5.95 -4.82 -6.30
N ARG A 85 -5.23 -5.73 -6.93
CA ARG A 85 -5.83 -6.80 -7.72
C ARG A 85 -5.39 -8.15 -7.18
N VAL A 86 -6.35 -9.03 -6.95
CA VAL A 86 -6.06 -10.40 -6.54
C VAL A 86 -5.61 -11.19 -7.75
N LEU A 87 -4.47 -11.84 -7.62
CA LEU A 87 -3.89 -12.67 -8.67
C LEU A 87 -4.32 -14.11 -8.44
N ARG A 88 -5.01 -14.69 -9.41
CA ARG A 88 -5.44 -16.07 -9.32
C ARG A 88 -4.68 -16.92 -10.34
N PRO A 89 -4.35 -18.17 -9.96
CA PRO A 89 -3.68 -19.09 -10.90
C PRO A 89 -4.56 -19.45 -12.09
#